data_ca490bb1f48f59845f8a70a198aebab5
#
_entry.id   ca490bb1f48f59845f8a70a198aebab5
#
_cell.length_a   1.000
_cell.length_b   1.000
_cell.length_c   1.000
_cell.angle_alpha   90.00
_cell.angle_beta   90.00
_cell.angle_gamma   90.00
#
_symmetry.space_group_name_H-M   'P 1'
#
loop_
_entity.id
_entity.type
_entity.pdbx_description
1 polymer ?
#
loop_
_entity_poly.entity_id
_entity_poly.type
_entity_poly.pdbx_seq_one_letter_code
_entity_poly.pdbx_strand_id
1 'polypeptide(L)'
;MTSKDSSFDSYLNRLEQGENEDELKAQFLRDHPEYSLEDWALQLRKKQEREEDKYNPLVLLASENGAFRALSRSILSELETGDEVASNILPEFFTRMKSISIHFEKVALFFPELTKKVRNKAVQNQKELEGMISPLLVLSGSELINRKEEVETFLYTLENNICFENQVLLPELEEKLSSEKLLFYYEKEMEIGFALIRIR
;
A
#
# COMPACT_ATOMS: atom_id res chain seq x y z
N MET A 1 -19.54 2.44 -3.93
CA MET A 1 -19.49 3.01 -5.29
C MET A 1 -20.87 3.54 -5.63
N THR A 2 -21.01 4.82 -5.81
CA THR A 2 -22.30 5.46 -6.15
C THR A 2 -22.61 5.22 -7.63
N SER A 3 -23.88 5.11 -7.99
CA SER A 3 -24.35 4.85 -9.38
C SER A 3 -23.86 5.88 -10.42
N LYS A 4 -23.24 6.96 -9.99
CA LYS A 4 -22.65 8.00 -10.82
C LYS A 4 -21.35 7.59 -11.52
N ASP A 5 -20.49 6.77 -10.86
CA ASP A 5 -19.21 6.37 -11.44
C ASP A 5 -19.35 5.41 -12.63
N SER A 6 -20.40 4.56 -12.63
CA SER A 6 -20.60 3.57 -13.70
C SER A 6 -20.97 4.16 -15.06
N SER A 7 -21.51 5.39 -15.13
CA SER A 7 -21.89 6.01 -16.39
C SER A 7 -20.65 6.51 -17.17
N PHE A 8 -19.63 7.03 -16.50
CA PHE A 8 -18.37 7.43 -17.13
C PHE A 8 -17.56 6.25 -17.65
N ASP A 9 -17.54 5.13 -16.93
CA ASP A 9 -16.70 3.96 -17.26
C ASP A 9 -16.99 3.43 -18.68
N SER A 10 -18.25 3.46 -19.11
CA SER A 10 -18.64 3.01 -20.45
C SER A 10 -18.04 3.89 -21.57
N TYR A 11 -18.01 5.21 -21.38
CA TYR A 11 -17.42 6.15 -22.34
C TYR A 11 -15.89 6.12 -22.31
N LEU A 12 -15.30 5.97 -21.13
CA LEU A 12 -13.86 5.84 -20.98
C LEU A 12 -13.32 4.56 -21.64
N ASN A 13 -14.05 3.44 -21.57
CA ASN A 13 -13.69 2.20 -22.27
C ASN A 13 -13.74 2.35 -23.80
N ARG A 14 -14.69 3.12 -24.33
CA ARG A 14 -14.77 3.42 -25.77
C ARG A 14 -13.61 4.33 -26.22
N LEU A 15 -13.19 5.27 -25.37
CA LEU A 15 -12.01 6.09 -25.63
C LEU A 15 -10.74 5.22 -25.72
N GLU A 16 -10.58 4.21 -24.85
CA GLU A 16 -9.49 3.23 -24.93
C GLU A 16 -9.50 2.39 -26.21
N GLN A 17 -10.68 2.16 -26.77
CA GLN A 17 -10.85 1.46 -28.04
C GLN A 17 -10.52 2.35 -29.25
N GLY A 18 -10.10 3.60 -29.02
CA GLY A 18 -9.67 4.54 -30.06
C GLY A 18 -10.78 5.39 -30.65
N GLU A 19 -11.96 5.46 -30.02
CA GLU A 19 -13.00 6.39 -30.44
C GLU A 19 -12.58 7.85 -30.19
N ASN A 20 -13.11 8.78 -31.00
CA ASN A 20 -12.76 10.19 -30.91
C ASN A 20 -13.22 10.82 -29.59
N GLU A 21 -12.31 11.43 -28.84
CA GLU A 21 -12.58 12.03 -27.53
C GLU A 21 -13.63 13.13 -27.59
N ASP A 22 -13.56 14.03 -28.60
CA ASP A 22 -14.50 15.16 -28.73
C ASP A 22 -15.93 14.70 -29.03
N GLU A 23 -16.07 13.62 -29.80
CA GLU A 23 -17.37 13.01 -30.08
C GLU A 23 -17.94 12.32 -28.85
N LEU A 24 -17.12 11.55 -28.15
CA LEU A 24 -17.51 10.86 -26.90
C LEU A 24 -17.89 11.84 -25.80
N LYS A 25 -17.13 12.90 -25.64
CA LYS A 25 -17.41 13.99 -24.71
C LYS A 25 -18.73 14.67 -25.01
N ALA A 26 -18.94 15.03 -26.29
CA ALA A 26 -20.19 15.66 -26.74
C ALA A 26 -21.40 14.71 -26.57
N GLN A 27 -21.24 13.42 -26.83
CA GLN A 27 -22.25 12.41 -26.57
C GLN A 27 -22.56 12.27 -25.09
N PHE A 28 -21.52 12.11 -24.24
CA PHE A 28 -21.68 11.97 -22.79
C PHE A 28 -22.48 13.15 -22.21
N LEU A 29 -22.11 14.39 -22.54
CA LEU A 29 -22.80 15.58 -22.03
C LEU A 29 -24.25 15.73 -22.56
N ARG A 30 -24.57 15.15 -23.71
CA ARG A 30 -25.97 15.07 -24.19
C ARG A 30 -26.79 14.03 -23.43
N ASP A 31 -26.17 12.87 -23.15
CA ASP A 31 -26.85 11.75 -22.50
C ASP A 31 -26.95 11.96 -20.97
N HIS A 32 -26.09 12.82 -20.41
CA HIS A 32 -25.96 13.13 -18.98
C HIS A 32 -25.88 14.64 -18.75
N PRO A 33 -26.98 15.38 -18.92
CA PRO A 33 -27.00 16.85 -18.82
C PRO A 33 -26.71 17.40 -17.41
N GLU A 34 -26.71 16.54 -16.40
CA GLU A 34 -26.31 16.86 -15.03
C GLU A 34 -24.80 17.02 -14.83
N TYR A 35 -23.98 16.65 -15.83
CA TYR A 35 -22.51 16.77 -15.79
C TYR A 35 -22.04 17.97 -16.63
N SER A 36 -20.91 18.53 -16.24
CA SER A 36 -20.22 19.61 -16.92
C SER A 36 -18.99 19.13 -17.70
N LEU A 37 -18.43 20.01 -18.52
CA LEU A 37 -17.12 19.78 -19.15
C LEU A 37 -16.00 19.59 -18.12
N GLU A 38 -16.11 20.25 -16.98
CA GLU A 38 -15.16 20.11 -15.86
C GLU A 38 -15.24 18.72 -15.23
N ASP A 39 -16.45 18.15 -15.11
CA ASP A 39 -16.64 16.79 -14.63
C ASP A 39 -16.02 15.76 -15.58
N TRP A 40 -16.19 15.92 -16.91
CA TRP A 40 -15.53 15.08 -17.91
C TRP A 40 -14.02 15.14 -17.77
N ALA A 41 -13.44 16.34 -17.75
CA ALA A 41 -12.00 16.54 -17.61
C ALA A 41 -11.46 15.95 -16.31
N LEU A 42 -12.19 16.09 -15.19
CA LEU A 42 -11.82 15.52 -13.90
C LEU A 42 -11.81 13.98 -13.93
N GLN A 43 -12.79 13.35 -14.56
CA GLN A 43 -12.84 11.89 -14.65
C GLN A 43 -11.77 11.33 -15.59
N LEU A 44 -11.50 12.02 -16.70
CA LEU A 44 -10.44 11.65 -17.63
C LEU A 44 -9.06 11.74 -16.93
N ARG A 45 -8.83 12.82 -16.18
CA ARG A 45 -7.61 12.99 -15.39
C ARG A 45 -7.46 11.89 -14.33
N LYS A 46 -8.51 11.57 -13.57
CA LYS A 46 -8.50 10.48 -12.59
C LYS A 46 -8.18 9.13 -13.23
N LYS A 47 -8.62 8.91 -14.47
CA LYS A 47 -8.32 7.69 -15.21
C LYS A 47 -6.85 7.65 -15.62
N GLN A 48 -6.32 8.75 -16.17
CA GLN A 48 -4.89 8.86 -16.51
C GLN A 48 -4.01 8.66 -15.29
N GLU A 49 -4.34 9.29 -14.15
CA GLU A 49 -3.65 9.08 -12.88
C GLU A 49 -3.68 7.60 -12.45
N ARG A 50 -4.83 6.90 -12.59
CA ARG A 50 -4.93 5.46 -12.27
C ARG A 50 -4.09 4.58 -13.20
N GLU A 51 -3.98 4.92 -14.47
CA GLU A 51 -3.15 4.18 -15.43
C GLU A 51 -1.65 4.41 -15.17
N GLU A 52 -1.25 5.64 -14.83
CA GLU A 52 0.11 5.96 -14.43
C GLU A 52 0.49 5.26 -13.11
N ASP A 53 -0.43 5.27 -12.14
CA ASP A 53 -0.25 4.63 -10.83
C ASP A 53 -0.17 3.10 -10.92
N LYS A 54 -0.79 2.49 -11.92
CA LYS A 54 -0.82 1.04 -12.11
C LYS A 54 0.57 0.40 -12.22
N TYR A 55 1.51 1.14 -12.78
CA TYR A 55 2.91 0.71 -12.95
C TYR A 55 3.88 1.49 -12.07
N ASN A 56 3.37 2.18 -11.05
CA ASN A 56 4.18 2.93 -10.12
C ASN A 56 4.50 2.07 -8.87
N PRO A 57 5.76 1.62 -8.69
CA PRO A 57 6.15 0.78 -7.57
C PRO A 57 5.97 1.50 -6.22
N LEU A 58 6.10 2.83 -6.18
CA LEU A 58 5.93 3.60 -4.94
C LEU A 58 4.47 3.57 -4.47
N VAL A 59 3.49 3.55 -5.39
CA VAL A 59 2.07 3.38 -5.08
C VAL A 59 1.80 1.99 -4.51
N LEU A 60 2.46 0.95 -5.04
CA LEU A 60 2.37 -0.41 -4.50
C LEU A 60 2.92 -0.49 -3.08
N LEU A 61 4.10 0.07 -2.82
CA LEU A 61 4.69 0.14 -1.48
C LEU A 61 3.80 0.91 -0.50
N ALA A 62 3.26 2.07 -0.91
CA ALA A 62 2.32 2.85 -0.09
C ALA A 62 1.03 2.06 0.24
N SER A 63 0.52 1.27 -0.72
CA SER A 63 -0.63 0.39 -0.53
C SER A 63 -0.34 -0.74 0.47
N GLU A 64 0.83 -1.38 0.37
CA GLU A 64 1.28 -2.39 1.33
C GLU A 64 1.41 -1.79 2.74
N ASN A 65 2.00 -0.60 2.86
CA ASN A 65 2.08 0.16 4.12
C ASN A 65 0.69 0.43 4.71
N GLY A 66 -0.27 0.81 3.87
CA GLY A 66 -1.67 1.01 4.28
C GLY A 66 -2.29 -0.26 4.84
N ALA A 67 -2.04 -1.41 4.19
CA ALA A 67 -2.53 -2.71 4.63
C ALA A 67 -1.89 -3.16 5.96
N PHE A 68 -0.57 -3.02 6.12
CA PHE A 68 0.12 -3.32 7.38
C PHE A 68 -0.40 -2.44 8.52
N ARG A 69 -0.60 -1.13 8.27
CA ARG A 69 -1.16 -0.20 9.26
C ARG A 69 -2.57 -0.58 9.68
N ALA A 70 -3.45 -0.90 8.73
CA ALA A 70 -4.82 -1.31 9.02
C ALA A 70 -4.86 -2.58 9.87
N LEU A 71 -4.03 -3.57 9.52
CA LEU A 71 -3.92 -4.82 10.26
C LEU A 71 -3.39 -4.60 11.68
N SER A 72 -2.34 -3.79 11.85
CA SER A 72 -1.78 -3.46 13.17
C SER A 72 -2.79 -2.78 14.09
N ARG A 73 -3.54 -1.81 13.56
CA ARG A 73 -4.58 -1.10 14.33
C ARG A 73 -5.74 -1.99 14.73
N SER A 74 -6.13 -2.92 13.85
CA SER A 74 -7.14 -3.92 14.21
C SER A 74 -6.69 -4.76 15.39
N ILE A 75 -5.43 -5.23 15.39
CA ILE A 75 -4.88 -6.03 16.49
C ILE A 75 -4.76 -5.23 17.79
N LEU A 76 -4.30 -3.98 17.73
CA LEU A 76 -4.24 -3.12 18.92
C LEU A 76 -5.64 -2.94 19.54
N SER A 77 -6.66 -2.72 18.72
CA SER A 77 -8.04 -2.63 19.20
C SER A 77 -8.53 -3.92 19.85
N GLU A 78 -8.20 -5.09 19.28
CA GLU A 78 -8.58 -6.38 19.86
C GLU A 78 -7.84 -6.68 21.18
N LEU A 79 -6.59 -6.27 21.30
CA LEU A 79 -5.81 -6.37 22.56
C LEU A 79 -6.44 -5.54 23.70
N GLU A 80 -7.17 -4.47 23.37
CA GLU A 80 -7.92 -3.66 24.33
C GLU A 80 -9.25 -4.31 24.74
N THR A 81 -9.88 -5.14 23.88
CA THR A 81 -11.18 -5.74 24.13
C THR A 81 -11.13 -6.95 25.05
N GLY A 82 -10.04 -7.71 25.05
CA GLY A 82 -9.84 -8.82 25.97
C GLY A 82 -8.93 -9.94 25.44
N ASP A 83 -8.26 -10.61 26.36
CA ASP A 83 -7.21 -11.57 26.06
C ASP A 83 -7.73 -12.84 25.34
N GLU A 84 -8.99 -13.26 25.57
CA GLU A 84 -9.55 -14.44 24.91
C GLU A 84 -9.72 -14.22 23.40
N VAL A 85 -10.24 -13.07 22.98
CA VAL A 85 -10.39 -12.72 21.57
C VAL A 85 -9.01 -12.55 20.92
N ALA A 86 -8.12 -11.80 21.57
CA ALA A 86 -6.78 -11.55 21.09
C ALA A 86 -5.97 -12.85 20.89
N SER A 87 -6.08 -13.84 21.82
CA SER A 87 -5.35 -15.10 21.72
C SER A 87 -5.72 -15.93 20.49
N ASN A 88 -6.92 -15.78 19.96
CA ASN A 88 -7.39 -16.48 18.76
C ASN A 88 -6.92 -15.85 17.46
N ILE A 89 -6.76 -14.52 17.43
CA ILE A 89 -6.43 -13.78 16.19
C ILE A 89 -4.93 -13.53 16.02
N LEU A 90 -4.15 -13.42 17.11
CA LEU A 90 -2.72 -13.14 17.06
C LEU A 90 -1.91 -14.14 16.23
N PRO A 91 -2.11 -15.46 16.28
CA PRO A 91 -1.36 -16.41 15.44
C PRO A 91 -1.60 -16.19 13.95
N GLU A 92 -2.85 -15.87 13.55
CA GLU A 92 -3.17 -15.55 12.16
C GLU A 92 -2.51 -14.24 11.74
N PHE A 93 -2.55 -13.22 12.60
CA PHE A 93 -1.86 -11.97 12.37
C PHE A 93 -0.37 -12.18 12.11
N PHE A 94 0.35 -12.86 13.01
CA PHE A 94 1.78 -13.11 12.83
C PHE A 94 2.08 -13.99 11.62
N THR A 95 1.18 -14.91 11.25
CA THR A 95 1.31 -15.68 10.00
C THR A 95 1.28 -14.76 8.78
N ARG A 96 0.42 -13.75 8.77
CA ARG A 96 0.35 -12.74 7.70
C ARG A 96 1.56 -11.82 7.72
N MET A 97 2.07 -11.48 8.92
CA MET A 97 3.25 -10.61 9.07
C MET A 97 4.55 -11.25 8.55
N LYS A 98 4.59 -12.56 8.26
CA LYS A 98 5.72 -13.17 7.54
C LYS A 98 5.99 -12.51 6.18
N SER A 99 4.96 -11.93 5.55
CA SER A 99 5.11 -11.22 4.28
C SER A 99 5.82 -9.87 4.40
N ILE A 100 6.10 -9.38 5.62
CA ILE A 100 6.82 -8.12 5.82
C ILE A 100 8.25 -8.18 5.26
N SER A 101 8.88 -9.37 5.27
CA SER A 101 10.21 -9.55 4.66
C SER A 101 10.18 -9.30 3.15
N ILE A 102 9.12 -9.69 2.46
CA ILE A 102 8.90 -9.40 1.03
C ILE A 102 8.80 -7.89 0.81
N HIS A 103 8.06 -7.19 1.67
CA HIS A 103 7.98 -5.73 1.62
C HIS A 103 9.36 -5.09 1.83
N PHE A 104 10.14 -5.57 2.78
CA PHE A 104 11.50 -5.06 3.03
C PHE A 104 12.44 -5.31 1.85
N GLU A 105 12.35 -6.46 1.18
CA GLU A 105 13.11 -6.76 -0.03
C GLU A 105 12.78 -5.75 -1.16
N LYS A 106 11.50 -5.40 -1.33
CA LYS A 106 11.07 -4.38 -2.29
C LYS A 106 11.62 -2.99 -1.93
N VAL A 107 11.50 -2.56 -0.67
CA VAL A 107 12.07 -1.29 -0.22
C VAL A 107 13.58 -1.26 -0.45
N ALA A 108 14.28 -2.38 -0.24
CA ALA A 108 15.72 -2.48 -0.44
C ALA A 108 16.15 -2.30 -1.91
N LEU A 109 15.29 -2.56 -2.90
CA LEU A 109 15.57 -2.26 -4.31
C LEU A 109 15.92 -0.78 -4.51
N PHE A 110 15.30 0.11 -3.76
CA PHE A 110 15.46 1.56 -3.89
C PHE A 110 16.65 2.14 -3.10
N PHE A 111 17.33 1.33 -2.30
CA PHE A 111 18.47 1.81 -1.50
C PHE A 111 19.58 2.54 -2.30
N PRO A 112 19.89 2.18 -3.56
CA PRO A 112 20.85 2.93 -4.37
C PRO A 112 20.42 4.37 -4.65
N GLU A 113 19.11 4.65 -4.70
CA GLU A 113 18.55 5.95 -5.05
C GLU A 113 18.41 6.89 -3.83
N LEU A 114 18.39 6.32 -2.63
CA LEU A 114 18.22 7.06 -1.38
C LEU A 114 19.49 7.77 -0.92
N THR A 115 19.34 8.91 -0.26
CA THR A 115 20.44 9.50 0.50
C THR A 115 20.96 8.52 1.55
N LYS A 116 22.25 8.62 1.87
CA LYS A 116 22.88 7.76 2.88
C LYS A 116 22.14 7.81 4.23
N LYS A 117 21.61 8.97 4.60
CA LYS A 117 20.88 9.17 5.86
C LYS A 117 19.58 8.36 5.86
N VAL A 118 18.75 8.51 4.83
CA VAL A 118 17.45 7.83 4.71
C VAL A 118 17.65 6.32 4.58
N ARG A 119 18.57 5.88 3.73
CA ARG A 119 18.92 4.47 3.58
C ARG A 119 19.36 3.82 4.89
N ASN A 120 20.27 4.45 5.64
CA ASN A 120 20.73 3.90 6.90
C ASN A 120 19.59 3.78 7.91
N LYS A 121 18.68 4.74 7.95
CA LYS A 121 17.50 4.69 8.82
C LYS A 121 16.55 3.56 8.41
N ALA A 122 16.29 3.38 7.10
CA ALA A 122 15.49 2.27 6.59
C ALA A 122 16.08 0.91 6.99
N VAL A 123 17.37 0.70 6.75
CA VAL A 123 18.08 -0.54 7.14
C VAL A 123 17.98 -0.79 8.64
N GLN A 124 18.14 0.25 9.46
CA GLN A 124 18.03 0.12 10.91
C GLN A 124 16.62 -0.31 11.33
N ASN A 125 15.59 0.36 10.79
CA ASN A 125 14.19 0.05 11.11
C ASN A 125 13.82 -1.39 10.71
N GLN A 126 14.23 -1.82 9.50
CA GLN A 126 13.99 -3.19 9.03
C GLN A 126 14.61 -4.23 9.95
N LYS A 127 15.89 -4.07 10.32
CA LYS A 127 16.57 -4.98 11.26
C LYS A 127 15.92 -5.02 12.62
N GLU A 128 15.46 -3.87 13.12
CA GLU A 128 14.76 -3.79 14.40
C GLU A 128 13.45 -4.58 14.34
N LEU A 129 12.63 -4.37 13.32
CA LEU A 129 11.38 -5.10 13.13
C LEU A 129 11.59 -6.60 12.92
N GLU A 130 12.57 -7.02 12.11
CA GLU A 130 12.94 -8.43 11.92
C GLU A 130 13.37 -9.09 13.23
N GLY A 131 14.15 -8.38 14.04
CA GLY A 131 14.55 -8.86 15.37
C GLY A 131 13.39 -9.04 16.33
N MET A 132 12.39 -8.16 16.26
CA MET A 132 11.20 -8.22 17.12
C MET A 132 10.19 -9.28 16.65
N ILE A 133 9.97 -9.43 15.35
CA ILE A 133 8.96 -10.35 14.82
C ILE A 133 9.40 -11.80 14.93
N SER A 134 10.67 -12.10 14.70
CA SER A 134 11.19 -13.47 14.62
C SER A 134 10.83 -14.33 15.84
N PRO A 135 11.00 -13.87 17.09
CA PRO A 135 10.62 -14.65 18.27
C PRO A 135 9.10 -14.77 18.45
N LEU A 136 8.31 -13.84 17.90
CA LEU A 136 6.83 -13.86 18.02
C LEU A 136 6.16 -14.81 17.02
N LEU A 137 6.79 -15.08 15.87
CA LEU A 137 6.25 -15.94 14.81
C LEU A 137 6.07 -17.41 15.22
N VAL A 138 6.75 -17.87 16.25
CA VAL A 138 6.75 -19.29 16.68
C VAL A 138 5.86 -19.54 17.90
N LEU A 139 5.22 -18.51 18.44
CA LEU A 139 4.42 -18.57 19.66
C LEU A 139 2.97 -18.93 19.36
N SER A 140 2.34 -19.67 20.29
CA SER A 140 0.89 -19.88 20.31
C SER A 140 0.15 -18.61 20.76
N GLY A 141 -1.19 -18.57 20.55
CA GLY A 141 -1.99 -17.43 20.96
C GLY A 141 -1.88 -17.09 22.45
N SER A 142 -1.90 -18.10 23.32
CA SER A 142 -1.74 -17.89 24.77
C SER A 142 -0.35 -17.39 25.16
N GLU A 143 0.70 -17.86 24.49
CA GLU A 143 2.07 -17.35 24.71
C GLU A 143 2.22 -15.91 24.22
N LEU A 144 1.58 -15.55 23.09
CA LEU A 144 1.55 -14.18 22.59
C LEU A 144 0.84 -13.22 23.56
N ILE A 145 -0.27 -13.66 24.18
CA ILE A 145 -0.96 -12.87 25.20
C ILE A 145 -0.06 -12.66 26.44
N ASN A 146 0.66 -13.69 26.88
CA ASN A 146 1.60 -13.56 27.99
C ASN A 146 2.75 -12.58 27.68
N ARG A 147 2.98 -12.29 26.39
CA ARG A 147 3.98 -11.32 25.89
C ARG A 147 3.33 -10.10 25.25
N LYS A 148 2.16 -9.70 25.72
CA LYS A 148 1.36 -8.60 25.17
C LYS A 148 2.17 -7.32 24.99
N GLU A 149 2.99 -6.92 25.96
CA GLU A 149 3.84 -5.73 25.88
C GLU A 149 4.84 -5.79 24.71
N GLU A 150 5.37 -6.98 24.40
CA GLU A 150 6.28 -7.15 23.25
C GLU A 150 5.52 -7.09 21.93
N VAL A 151 4.29 -7.65 21.88
CA VAL A 151 3.41 -7.54 20.72
C VAL A 151 3.04 -6.08 20.46
N GLU A 152 2.62 -5.34 21.47
CA GLU A 152 2.30 -3.92 21.37
C GLU A 152 3.52 -3.10 20.93
N THR A 153 4.69 -3.37 21.51
CA THR A 153 5.94 -2.70 21.12
C THR A 153 6.28 -2.95 19.66
N PHE A 154 6.12 -4.18 19.17
CA PHE A 154 6.29 -4.50 17.75
C PHE A 154 5.32 -3.70 16.88
N LEU A 155 4.02 -3.66 17.23
CA LEU A 155 2.99 -2.95 16.47
C LEU A 155 3.26 -1.44 16.38
N TYR A 156 3.66 -0.80 17.48
CA TYR A 156 4.04 0.61 17.48
C TYR A 156 5.33 0.88 16.69
N THR A 157 6.31 -0.03 16.75
CA THR A 157 7.55 0.09 15.98
C THR A 157 7.25 -0.05 14.48
N LEU A 158 6.35 -0.96 14.10
CA LEU A 158 5.88 -1.12 12.73
C LEU A 158 5.16 0.15 12.24
N GLU A 159 4.26 0.74 13.05
CA GLU A 159 3.59 2.00 12.67
C GLU A 159 4.60 3.15 12.49
N ASN A 160 5.60 3.25 13.33
CA ASN A 160 6.66 4.25 13.19
C ASN A 160 7.47 4.04 11.91
N ASN A 161 7.78 2.78 11.54
CA ASN A 161 8.45 2.51 10.26
C ASN A 161 7.57 2.89 9.06
N ILE A 162 6.30 2.54 9.08
CA ILE A 162 5.34 2.92 8.02
C ILE A 162 5.24 4.46 7.89
N CYS A 163 5.19 5.17 9.02
CA CYS A 163 5.22 6.63 9.00
C CYS A 163 6.51 7.17 8.37
N PHE A 164 7.67 6.61 8.73
CA PHE A 164 8.95 6.99 8.13
C PHE A 164 8.97 6.72 6.62
N GLU A 165 8.52 5.57 6.16
CA GLU A 165 8.47 5.25 4.75
C GLU A 165 7.55 6.21 3.98
N ASN A 166 6.33 6.43 4.46
CA ASN A 166 5.36 7.29 3.79
C ASN A 166 5.69 8.78 3.83
N GLN A 167 6.40 9.26 4.86
CA GLN A 167 6.65 10.70 5.04
C GLN A 167 8.05 11.12 4.64
N VAL A 168 8.99 10.19 4.52
CA VAL A 168 10.40 10.51 4.26
C VAL A 168 10.94 9.72 3.08
N LEU A 169 10.79 8.39 3.08
CA LEU A 169 11.42 7.53 2.08
C LEU A 169 10.72 7.64 0.73
N LEU A 170 9.40 7.43 0.66
CA LEU A 170 8.66 7.50 -0.60
C LEU A 170 8.72 8.89 -1.23
N PRO A 171 8.51 10.02 -0.51
CA PRO A 171 8.68 11.35 -1.09
C PRO A 171 10.09 11.62 -1.63
N GLU A 172 11.15 11.14 -0.96
CA GLU A 172 12.52 11.28 -1.48
C GLU A 172 12.69 10.53 -2.80
N LEU A 173 12.05 9.37 -2.97
CA LEU A 173 12.08 8.59 -4.22
C LEU A 173 11.24 9.26 -5.32
N GLU A 174 10.06 9.79 -5.00
CA GLU A 174 9.20 10.53 -5.94
C GLU A 174 9.94 11.74 -6.56
N GLU A 175 10.74 12.44 -5.76
CA GLU A 175 11.54 13.57 -6.26
C GLU A 175 12.71 13.15 -7.18
N LYS A 176 13.21 11.92 -7.05
CA LYS A 176 14.43 11.47 -7.71
C LYS A 176 14.24 10.55 -8.90
N LEU A 177 13.14 9.80 -8.91
CA LEU A 177 12.93 8.77 -9.92
C LEU A 177 12.21 9.34 -11.15
N SER A 178 12.80 9.10 -12.32
CA SER A 178 12.13 9.34 -13.61
C SER A 178 11.10 8.22 -13.88
N SER A 179 10.15 8.49 -14.79
CA SER A 179 9.17 7.49 -15.21
C SER A 179 9.80 6.19 -15.73
N GLU A 180 10.94 6.29 -16.42
CA GLU A 180 11.71 5.13 -16.92
C GLU A 180 12.26 4.28 -15.75
N LYS A 181 12.80 4.94 -14.70
CA LYS A 181 13.27 4.25 -13.50
C LYS A 181 12.12 3.64 -12.70
N LEU A 182 10.98 4.32 -12.61
CA LEU A 182 9.80 3.76 -11.96
C LEU A 182 9.34 2.48 -12.63
N LEU A 183 9.28 2.44 -13.96
CA LEU A 183 8.94 1.22 -14.70
C LEU A 183 9.97 0.10 -14.46
N PHE A 184 11.26 0.41 -14.47
CA PHE A 184 12.32 -0.56 -14.16
C PHE A 184 12.16 -1.17 -12.77
N TYR A 185 11.89 -0.34 -11.74
CA TYR A 185 11.68 -0.83 -10.37
C TYR A 185 10.37 -1.59 -10.21
N TYR A 186 9.32 -1.20 -10.92
CA TYR A 186 8.06 -1.95 -10.96
C TYR A 186 8.28 -3.39 -11.44
N GLU A 187 9.01 -3.59 -12.55
CA GLU A 187 9.35 -4.91 -13.05
C GLU A 187 10.14 -5.74 -12.01
N LYS A 188 11.08 -5.12 -11.30
CA LYS A 188 11.84 -5.76 -10.23
C LYS A 188 11.00 -6.13 -9.02
N GLU A 189 10.06 -5.29 -8.59
CA GLU A 189 9.11 -5.63 -7.53
C GLU A 189 8.22 -6.81 -7.91
N MET A 190 7.80 -6.89 -9.18
CA MET A 190 7.00 -8.00 -9.67
C MET A 190 7.75 -9.33 -9.65
N GLU A 191 9.08 -9.32 -9.83
CA GLU A 191 9.93 -10.51 -9.68
C GLU A 191 10.00 -11.01 -8.22
N ILE A 192 10.01 -10.09 -7.24
CA ILE A 192 10.01 -10.44 -5.80
C ILE A 192 8.65 -11.03 -5.37
N GLY A 193 7.56 -10.59 -5.99
CA GLY A 193 6.21 -11.04 -5.70
C GLY A 193 5.41 -10.07 -4.82
N PHE A 194 4.20 -10.50 -4.42
CA PHE A 194 3.31 -9.66 -3.61
C PHE A 194 3.41 -10.03 -2.14
N ALA A 195 3.56 -9.03 -1.29
CA ALA A 195 3.22 -9.17 0.11
C ALA A 195 1.69 -9.35 0.20
N LEU A 196 1.23 -10.61 0.18
CA LEU A 196 -0.20 -10.96 0.15
C LEU A 196 -0.84 -10.68 1.50
N ILE A 197 -1.19 -9.42 1.72
CA ILE A 197 -2.10 -9.05 2.81
C ILE A 197 -3.50 -8.98 2.20
N ARG A 198 -4.16 -10.13 2.06
CA ARG A 198 -5.59 -10.15 1.80
C ARG A 198 -6.31 -9.91 3.12
N ILE A 199 -6.82 -8.70 3.31
CA ILE A 199 -7.84 -8.42 4.30
C ILE A 199 -9.13 -9.05 3.75
N ARG A 200 -9.63 -10.09 4.42
CA ARG A 200 -10.97 -10.63 4.16
C ARG A 200 -11.99 -9.85 4.95
#